data_fa043a06fcee7e80fa83d91373e29992
#
_entry.id   fa043a06fcee7e80fa83d91373e29992
#
_cell.length_a   1.000
_cell.length_b   1.000
_cell.length_c   1.000
_cell.angle_alpha   90.00
_cell.angle_beta   90.00
_cell.angle_gamma   90.00
#
_symmetry.space_group_name_H-M   'P 1'
#
loop_
_entity.id
_entity.type
_entity.pdbx_description
1 polymer ?
#
loop_
_entity_poly.entity_id
_entity_poly.type
_entity_poly.pdbx_seq_one_letter_code
_entity_poly.pdbx_strand_id
1 'polypeptide(L)'
;MKKSLALLALASLFIGTTSCRKKDEPKPAPVVSTDPNTTDASADVAAIKNSQAVLTVPAGSVVYIEPQTGLKILGATMDATDKTKYTVGTNGLLGINGNVEKLKIQSDDITNLSLPKSSPLLKALILVSKSSSATATATAIDLSGLTDLESLLIAGYSIESLDLTKLNKLKNLGIGAWNLGANFPEMTDAFGTIPEKASRISEVKLPANNVIENFIMRTATLQDGKCDFDNLPKLKKFFCQSPFFSNFTFAKSTELEVLYATAPTAGIKLNADLGNKPKLKDITFRTASLSKFAVSNATELVLKDSNADAIAVEFDNIPAKQAYGYITGRANKTVTSITLKNIAFSEANLVNLINKLETRNGTLKVKGELLTTAVNAALAAKGWTGAAL
;
A
#
# COMPACT_ATOMS: atom_id res chain seq x y z
N MET A 1 28.79 -71.03 -42.05
CA MET A 1 27.96 -70.82 -43.25
C MET A 1 27.54 -69.38 -43.25
N LYS A 2 28.16 -68.58 -44.13
CA LYS A 2 27.55 -67.90 -45.30
C LYS A 2 26.35 -67.00 -44.86
N LYS A 3 26.24 -65.69 -45.11
CA LYS A 3 26.71 -64.91 -46.28
C LYS A 3 26.68 -63.40 -45.89
N SER A 4 27.65 -62.68 -46.42
CA SER A 4 27.67 -61.22 -46.61
C SER A 4 26.54 -60.76 -47.51
N LEU A 5 26.03 -59.54 -47.22
CA LEU A 5 25.50 -58.67 -48.27
C LEU A 5 25.85 -57.20 -47.93
N ALA A 6 26.64 -56.67 -48.87
CA ALA A 6 26.94 -55.21 -48.88
C ALA A 6 25.75 -54.45 -49.47
N LEU A 7 25.43 -53.31 -48.98
CA LEU A 7 24.57 -52.36 -49.67
C LEU A 7 25.23 -50.97 -49.71
N LEU A 8 25.32 -50.50 -50.93
CA LEU A 8 25.95 -49.25 -51.37
C LEU A 8 25.36 -48.02 -50.68
N ALA A 9 26.27 -47.19 -50.28
CA ALA A 9 25.93 -45.80 -49.86
C ALA A 9 25.71 -44.93 -51.11
N LEU A 10 24.56 -44.26 -51.16
CA LEU A 10 24.31 -43.12 -52.04
C LEU A 10 24.51 -41.85 -51.21
N ALA A 11 25.61 -41.16 -51.42
CA ALA A 11 25.87 -39.84 -50.86
C ALA A 11 25.11 -38.82 -51.69
N SER A 12 24.01 -38.29 -51.14
CA SER A 12 23.38 -37.08 -51.67
C SER A 12 23.97 -35.88 -50.93
N LEU A 13 24.77 -35.11 -51.66
CA LEU A 13 25.37 -33.84 -51.24
C LEU A 13 24.26 -32.79 -51.12
N PHE A 14 23.73 -32.59 -49.92
CA PHE A 14 22.94 -31.41 -49.64
C PHE A 14 23.89 -30.26 -49.27
N ILE A 15 24.12 -29.36 -50.23
CA ILE A 15 24.71 -28.06 -49.98
C ILE A 15 23.64 -27.23 -49.22
N GLY A 16 23.59 -27.37 -47.91
CA GLY A 16 22.83 -26.48 -47.06
C GLY A 16 23.57 -25.15 -46.92
N THR A 17 23.08 -24.13 -47.60
CA THR A 17 23.47 -22.75 -47.29
C THR A 17 23.09 -22.44 -45.82
N THR A 18 24.06 -22.60 -44.91
CA THR A 18 23.94 -22.05 -43.56
C THR A 18 23.95 -20.56 -43.69
N SER A 19 22.74 -19.99 -43.78
CA SER A 19 22.52 -18.56 -43.46
C SER A 19 22.96 -18.39 -42.00
N CYS A 20 24.15 -17.81 -41.83
CA CYS A 20 24.56 -17.27 -40.53
C CYS A 20 23.56 -16.16 -40.16
N ARG A 21 22.46 -16.51 -39.49
CA ARG A 21 21.75 -15.53 -38.66
C ARG A 21 22.77 -15.06 -37.64
N LYS A 22 23.25 -13.82 -37.75
CA LYS A 22 23.84 -13.11 -36.61
C LYS A 22 22.88 -13.32 -35.45
N LYS A 23 23.34 -14.08 -34.42
CA LYS A 23 22.68 -14.03 -33.13
C LYS A 23 22.61 -12.55 -32.77
N ASP A 24 21.40 -12.01 -32.66
CA ASP A 24 21.20 -10.67 -32.11
C ASP A 24 21.91 -10.69 -30.77
N GLU A 25 23.00 -9.97 -30.66
CA GLU A 25 23.65 -9.74 -29.36
C GLU A 25 22.59 -9.10 -28.46
N PRO A 26 22.42 -9.58 -27.21
CA PRO A 26 21.48 -8.98 -26.31
C PRO A 26 21.81 -7.49 -26.21
N LYS A 27 20.83 -6.65 -26.52
CA LYS A 27 20.96 -5.21 -26.39
C LYS A 27 21.48 -4.92 -24.97
N PRO A 28 22.61 -4.18 -24.82
CA PRO A 28 23.14 -3.88 -23.49
C PRO A 28 22.04 -3.25 -22.64
N ALA A 29 21.98 -3.66 -21.37
CA ALA A 29 21.03 -3.10 -20.43
C ALA A 29 21.24 -1.57 -20.35
N PRO A 30 20.17 -0.78 -20.26
CA PRO A 30 20.30 0.66 -20.09
C PRO A 30 21.08 0.98 -18.81
N VAL A 31 22.02 1.91 -18.92
CA VAL A 31 22.88 2.31 -17.79
C VAL A 31 22.37 3.63 -17.22
N VAL A 32 22.33 3.74 -15.89
CA VAL A 32 22.04 5.00 -15.19
C VAL A 32 23.18 6.00 -15.49
N SER A 33 22.82 7.18 -16.02
CA SER A 33 23.79 8.23 -16.28
C SER A 33 24.15 8.99 -15.00
N THR A 34 25.41 9.27 -14.82
CA THR A 34 25.95 10.10 -13.72
C THR A 34 26.24 11.53 -14.15
N ASP A 35 26.01 11.87 -15.42
CA ASP A 35 26.24 13.21 -15.93
C ASP A 35 25.28 14.22 -15.28
N PRO A 36 25.72 15.46 -15.03
CA PRO A 36 24.84 16.52 -14.53
C PRO A 36 23.61 16.71 -15.40
N ASN A 37 22.48 17.06 -14.77
CA ASN A 37 21.25 17.38 -15.51
C ASN A 37 21.49 18.53 -16.49
N THR A 38 20.88 18.43 -17.67
CA THR A 38 20.90 19.47 -18.68
C THR A 38 19.51 20.05 -18.89
N THR A 39 19.43 21.31 -19.34
CA THR A 39 18.17 21.99 -19.62
C THR A 39 18.16 22.55 -21.02
N ASP A 40 16.96 22.59 -21.63
CA ASP A 40 16.67 23.30 -22.85
C ASP A 40 15.35 24.09 -22.68
N ALA A 41 15.48 25.33 -22.24
CA ALA A 41 14.34 26.21 -21.99
C ALA A 41 13.62 26.65 -23.29
N SER A 42 14.33 26.56 -24.42
CA SER A 42 13.81 26.93 -25.73
C SER A 42 13.13 25.80 -26.49
N ALA A 43 13.11 24.59 -25.90
CA ALA A 43 12.50 23.41 -26.52
C ALA A 43 11.07 23.69 -26.95
N ASP A 44 10.72 23.30 -28.17
CA ASP A 44 9.37 23.46 -28.68
C ASP A 44 8.37 22.48 -27.98
N VAL A 45 7.09 22.81 -28.12
CA VAL A 45 6.01 22.06 -27.49
C VAL A 45 5.98 20.59 -27.96
N ALA A 46 6.34 20.32 -29.21
CA ALA A 46 6.34 18.95 -29.74
C ALA A 46 7.47 18.12 -29.12
N ALA A 47 8.66 18.68 -28.98
CA ALA A 47 9.78 18.05 -28.32
C ALA A 47 9.46 17.74 -26.85
N ILE A 48 8.84 18.71 -26.13
CA ILE A 48 8.43 18.52 -24.74
C ILE A 48 7.40 17.41 -24.63
N LYS A 49 6.34 17.40 -25.44
CA LYS A 49 5.30 16.36 -25.43
C LYS A 49 5.82 14.96 -25.79
N ASN A 50 6.95 14.89 -26.47
CA ASN A 50 7.63 13.64 -26.80
C ASN A 50 8.53 13.11 -25.67
N SER A 51 8.64 13.78 -24.53
CA SER A 51 9.43 13.34 -23.39
C SER A 51 8.88 12.07 -22.74
N GLN A 52 9.69 11.42 -21.90
CA GLN A 52 9.30 10.26 -21.10
C GLN A 52 8.28 10.64 -20.04
N ALA A 53 8.49 11.78 -19.38
CA ALA A 53 7.51 12.38 -18.49
C ALA A 53 7.18 13.80 -18.95
N VAL A 54 5.92 14.17 -18.93
CA VAL A 54 5.43 15.51 -19.27
C VAL A 54 4.59 16.06 -18.13
N LEU A 55 4.98 17.21 -17.61
CA LEU A 55 4.24 17.95 -16.61
C LEU A 55 3.55 19.14 -17.27
N THR A 56 2.30 19.38 -16.89
CA THR A 56 1.61 20.65 -17.15
C THR A 56 1.56 21.42 -15.84
N VAL A 57 2.13 22.62 -15.86
CA VAL A 57 2.21 23.55 -14.73
C VAL A 57 2.06 24.97 -15.24
N PRO A 58 1.54 25.94 -14.51
CA PRO A 58 1.50 27.33 -14.95
C PRO A 58 2.89 27.85 -15.32
N ALA A 59 2.95 28.73 -16.31
CA ALA A 59 4.20 29.40 -16.70
C ALA A 59 4.80 30.17 -15.51
N GLY A 60 6.11 30.06 -15.32
CA GLY A 60 6.81 30.66 -14.20
C GLY A 60 6.77 29.85 -12.89
N SER A 61 5.99 28.77 -12.83
CA SER A 61 5.98 27.87 -11.67
C SER A 61 7.34 27.22 -11.41
N VAL A 62 7.59 26.89 -10.15
CA VAL A 62 8.81 26.22 -9.73
C VAL A 62 8.55 24.74 -9.49
N VAL A 63 9.36 23.91 -10.13
CA VAL A 63 9.36 22.45 -9.95
C VAL A 63 10.74 22.03 -9.43
N TYR A 64 10.77 21.20 -8.38
CA TYR A 64 11.99 20.59 -7.90
C TYR A 64 12.07 19.16 -8.41
N ILE A 65 13.22 18.76 -8.95
CA ILE A 65 13.43 17.45 -9.57
C ILE A 65 14.73 16.84 -9.02
N GLU A 66 14.65 15.60 -8.56
CA GLU A 66 15.78 14.78 -8.18
C GLU A 66 15.75 13.46 -8.98
N PRO A 67 16.88 12.87 -9.36
CA PRO A 67 18.26 13.26 -8.98
C PRO A 67 18.78 14.49 -9.75
N GLN A 68 19.93 15.00 -9.34
CA GLN A 68 20.63 16.11 -10.01
C GLN A 68 21.47 15.68 -11.23
N THR A 69 21.43 14.39 -11.56
CA THR A 69 22.21 13.79 -12.64
C THR A 69 21.35 12.86 -13.47
N GLY A 70 21.74 12.66 -14.71
CA GLY A 70 21.13 11.67 -15.60
C GLY A 70 19.85 12.13 -16.31
N LEU A 71 19.43 13.39 -16.14
CA LEU A 71 18.19 13.92 -16.72
C LEU A 71 18.46 15.01 -17.75
N LYS A 72 17.63 15.03 -18.80
CA LYS A 72 17.47 16.16 -19.71
C LYS A 72 16.08 16.76 -19.49
N ILE A 73 16.06 18.04 -19.10
CA ILE A 73 14.83 18.79 -18.79
C ILE A 73 14.55 19.77 -19.92
N LEU A 74 13.36 19.69 -20.49
CA LEU A 74 12.91 20.55 -21.61
C LEU A 74 11.83 21.52 -21.12
N GLY A 75 11.81 22.73 -21.65
CA GLY A 75 10.80 23.75 -21.36
C GLY A 75 10.96 24.44 -20.01
N ALA A 76 12.12 24.31 -19.35
CA ALA A 76 12.41 24.96 -18.07
C ALA A 76 13.87 25.41 -17.97
N THR A 77 14.11 26.39 -17.10
CA THR A 77 15.44 26.89 -16.75
C THR A 77 15.84 26.39 -15.38
N MET A 78 17.01 25.80 -15.25
CA MET A 78 17.59 25.35 -13.98
C MET A 78 18.14 26.56 -13.20
N ASP A 79 17.93 26.58 -11.89
CA ASP A 79 18.50 27.58 -10.98
C ASP A 79 20.03 27.47 -10.95
N ALA A 80 20.70 28.60 -10.86
CA ALA A 80 22.17 28.62 -10.88
C ALA A 80 22.79 28.00 -9.61
N THR A 81 22.11 28.12 -8.48
CA THR A 81 22.59 27.67 -7.15
C THR A 81 21.95 26.37 -6.69
N ASP A 82 20.64 26.19 -6.90
CA ASP A 82 19.91 24.96 -6.56
C ASP A 82 19.64 24.13 -7.82
N LYS A 83 20.48 23.13 -8.05
CA LYS A 83 20.41 22.25 -9.23
C LYS A 83 19.19 21.32 -9.23
N THR A 84 18.39 21.30 -8.18
CA THR A 84 17.10 20.59 -8.14
C THR A 84 15.94 21.48 -8.59
N LYS A 85 16.12 22.80 -8.62
CA LYS A 85 15.07 23.79 -8.86
C LYS A 85 15.00 24.22 -10.32
N TYR A 86 13.83 24.14 -10.91
CA TYR A 86 13.56 24.47 -12.31
C TYR A 86 12.37 25.45 -12.39
N THR A 87 12.54 26.53 -13.17
CA THR A 87 11.46 27.49 -13.49
C THR A 87 10.90 27.15 -14.85
N VAL A 88 9.59 26.90 -14.92
CA VAL A 88 8.90 26.47 -16.14
C VAL A 88 8.72 27.65 -17.08
N GLY A 89 8.97 27.41 -18.37
CA GLY A 89 8.87 28.41 -19.43
C GLY A 89 7.43 28.84 -19.74
N THR A 90 7.29 29.74 -20.69
CA THR A 90 6.03 30.44 -21.02
C THR A 90 4.92 29.53 -21.57
N ASN A 91 5.27 28.36 -22.12
CA ASN A 91 4.30 27.38 -22.63
C ASN A 91 3.63 26.53 -21.54
N GLY A 92 4.06 26.65 -20.28
CA GLY A 92 3.46 25.89 -19.16
C GLY A 92 3.69 24.38 -19.21
N LEU A 93 4.70 23.92 -19.95
CA LEU A 93 5.04 22.51 -20.10
C LEU A 93 6.49 22.25 -19.68
N LEU A 94 6.73 21.12 -19.02
CA LEU A 94 8.05 20.65 -18.67
C LEU A 94 8.18 19.16 -19.06
N GLY A 95 9.19 18.85 -19.86
CA GLY A 95 9.53 17.49 -20.28
C GLY A 95 10.73 16.96 -19.52
N ILE A 96 10.68 15.69 -19.10
CA ILE A 96 11.78 14.99 -18.43
C ILE A 96 12.15 13.78 -19.26
N ASN A 97 13.42 13.65 -19.61
CA ASN A 97 14.00 12.50 -20.27
C ASN A 97 15.23 12.04 -19.49
N GLY A 98 15.50 10.75 -19.48
CA GLY A 98 16.71 10.19 -18.87
C GLY A 98 16.52 8.78 -18.33
N ASN A 99 17.64 8.19 -17.94
CA ASN A 99 17.70 6.85 -17.41
C ASN A 99 18.08 6.90 -15.94
N VAL A 100 17.07 7.00 -15.06
CA VAL A 100 17.23 7.06 -13.62
C VAL A 100 16.42 5.96 -12.95
N GLU A 101 16.90 5.44 -11.83
CA GLU A 101 16.17 4.41 -11.06
C GLU A 101 15.10 5.03 -10.15
N LYS A 102 15.34 6.26 -9.72
CA LYS A 102 14.46 6.98 -8.81
C LYS A 102 14.25 8.40 -9.32
N LEU A 103 12.99 8.79 -9.44
CA LEU A 103 12.59 10.15 -9.84
C LEU A 103 11.71 10.75 -8.74
N LYS A 104 12.13 11.89 -8.21
CA LYS A 104 11.32 12.70 -7.30
C LYS A 104 10.97 14.03 -7.95
N ILE A 105 9.70 14.35 -7.92
CA ILE A 105 9.14 15.61 -8.43
C ILE A 105 8.39 16.28 -7.29
N GLN A 106 8.70 17.55 -7.05
CA GLN A 106 8.04 18.33 -6.00
C GLN A 106 7.58 19.67 -6.52
N SER A 107 6.28 19.94 -6.48
CA SER A 107 5.66 21.22 -6.81
C SER A 107 4.23 21.26 -6.30
N ASP A 108 3.70 22.45 -6.05
CA ASP A 108 2.29 22.68 -5.71
C ASP A 108 1.42 22.90 -6.95
N ASP A 109 2.03 23.18 -8.07
CA ASP A 109 1.37 23.72 -9.27
C ASP A 109 1.17 22.68 -10.38
N ILE A 110 1.47 21.40 -10.14
CA ILE A 110 1.27 20.36 -11.15
C ILE A 110 -0.23 20.14 -11.36
N THR A 111 -0.71 20.47 -12.56
CA THR A 111 -2.11 20.25 -12.95
C THR A 111 -2.29 18.92 -13.69
N ASN A 112 -1.24 18.47 -14.41
CA ASN A 112 -1.24 17.19 -15.11
C ASN A 112 0.18 16.60 -15.10
N LEU A 113 0.26 15.27 -14.93
CA LEU A 113 1.49 14.48 -15.07
C LEU A 113 1.20 13.29 -15.96
N SER A 114 1.95 13.15 -17.03
CA SER A 114 1.82 12.03 -17.96
C SER A 114 3.16 11.33 -18.17
N LEU A 115 3.21 10.02 -17.88
CA LEU A 115 4.35 9.13 -18.14
C LEU A 115 3.90 7.96 -19.04
N PRO A 116 3.52 8.25 -20.31
CA PRO A 116 2.96 7.24 -21.20
C PRO A 116 4.01 6.31 -21.79
N LYS A 117 5.29 6.68 -21.69
CA LYS A 117 6.40 5.91 -22.29
C LYS A 117 7.08 5.04 -21.25
N SER A 118 7.49 3.86 -21.70
CA SER A 118 8.26 2.95 -20.88
C SER A 118 9.58 3.60 -20.41
N SER A 119 9.83 3.49 -19.12
CA SER A 119 11.08 3.87 -18.46
C SER A 119 11.61 2.66 -17.69
N PRO A 120 12.28 1.72 -18.36
CA PRO A 120 12.58 0.40 -17.80
C PRO A 120 13.53 0.44 -16.58
N LEU A 121 14.31 1.50 -16.42
CA LEU A 121 15.15 1.69 -15.24
C LEU A 121 14.40 2.32 -14.06
N LEU A 122 13.32 3.04 -14.30
CA LEU A 122 12.61 3.75 -13.23
C LEU A 122 11.89 2.73 -12.33
N LYS A 123 12.39 2.59 -11.10
CA LYS A 123 11.86 1.70 -10.06
C LYS A 123 11.08 2.44 -9.01
N ALA A 124 11.39 3.71 -8.77
CA ALA A 124 10.70 4.52 -7.78
C ALA A 124 10.30 5.89 -8.34
N LEU A 125 9.01 6.23 -8.18
CA LEU A 125 8.47 7.56 -8.47
C LEU A 125 7.92 8.18 -7.20
N ILE A 126 8.35 9.40 -6.91
CA ILE A 126 7.91 10.17 -5.75
C ILE A 126 7.36 11.51 -6.25
N LEU A 127 6.07 11.71 -6.04
CA LEU A 127 5.36 12.93 -6.38
C LEU A 127 4.86 13.59 -5.09
N VAL A 128 5.39 14.76 -4.75
CA VAL A 128 5.10 15.42 -3.47
C VAL A 128 4.77 16.88 -3.69
N SER A 129 3.68 17.39 -3.11
CA SER A 129 3.43 18.85 -3.05
C SER A 129 4.46 19.51 -2.14
N LYS A 130 4.82 20.77 -2.42
CA LYS A 130 5.77 21.54 -1.61
C LYS A 130 5.10 22.07 -0.33
N SER A 131 3.88 22.57 -0.47
CA SER A 131 3.10 23.16 0.62
C SER A 131 2.75 22.13 1.69
N SER A 132 2.69 22.55 2.95
CA SER A 132 2.22 21.73 4.05
C SER A 132 0.70 21.57 4.07
N SER A 133 -0.04 22.47 3.41
CA SER A 133 -1.50 22.35 3.25
C SER A 133 -1.84 21.53 2.03
N ALA A 134 -2.53 20.44 2.21
CA ALA A 134 -2.89 19.47 1.16
C ALA A 134 -3.95 20.03 0.21
N THR A 135 -3.57 20.85 -0.76
CA THR A 135 -4.52 21.39 -1.74
C THR A 135 -3.96 21.54 -3.15
N ALA A 136 -2.76 21.01 -3.43
CA ALA A 136 -2.31 20.96 -4.82
C ALA A 136 -3.28 20.08 -5.62
N THR A 137 -3.92 20.66 -6.65
CA THR A 137 -4.89 19.94 -7.46
C THR A 137 -4.18 19.42 -8.70
N ALA A 138 -3.97 18.11 -8.78
CA ALA A 138 -3.58 17.44 -10.02
C ALA A 138 -4.84 16.88 -10.69
N THR A 139 -5.19 17.38 -11.86
CA THR A 139 -6.43 16.96 -12.55
C THR A 139 -6.30 15.56 -13.13
N ALA A 140 -5.11 15.20 -13.62
CA ALA A 140 -4.85 13.87 -14.18
C ALA A 140 -3.41 13.43 -13.93
N ILE A 141 -3.26 12.15 -13.57
CA ILE A 141 -1.97 11.47 -13.46
C ILE A 141 -2.03 10.19 -14.28
N ASP A 142 -1.29 10.15 -15.39
CA ASP A 142 -1.13 8.97 -16.24
C ASP A 142 0.24 8.33 -16.00
N LEU A 143 0.23 7.14 -15.42
CA LEU A 143 1.42 6.34 -15.11
C LEU A 143 1.49 5.08 -15.98
N SER A 144 0.67 4.98 -17.03
CA SER A 144 0.46 3.76 -17.81
C SER A 144 1.72 3.17 -18.48
N GLY A 145 2.73 4.02 -18.71
CA GLY A 145 4.03 3.59 -19.26
C GLY A 145 4.99 2.98 -18.24
N LEU A 146 4.72 3.09 -16.94
CA LEU A 146 5.64 2.70 -15.86
C LEU A 146 5.44 1.25 -15.41
N THR A 147 5.35 0.31 -16.34
CA THR A 147 5.05 -1.11 -16.06
C THR A 147 6.09 -1.82 -15.18
N ASP A 148 7.30 -1.26 -15.07
CA ASP A 148 8.41 -1.78 -14.26
C ASP A 148 8.56 -1.09 -12.90
N LEU A 149 7.65 -0.17 -12.57
CA LEU A 149 7.68 0.57 -11.31
C LEU A 149 7.44 -0.35 -10.11
N GLU A 150 8.31 -0.26 -9.12
CA GLU A 150 8.24 -1.06 -7.89
C GLU A 150 7.77 -0.24 -6.68
N SER A 151 7.95 1.08 -6.72
CA SER A 151 7.62 1.97 -5.62
C SER A 151 6.99 3.27 -6.11
N LEU A 152 5.81 3.62 -5.59
CA LEU A 152 5.08 4.85 -5.91
C LEU A 152 4.66 5.58 -4.65
N LEU A 153 5.02 6.85 -4.54
CA LEU A 153 4.51 7.75 -3.52
C LEU A 153 3.87 8.98 -4.16
N ILE A 154 2.62 9.24 -3.81
CA ILE A 154 1.90 10.47 -4.17
C ILE A 154 1.41 11.12 -2.88
N ALA A 155 1.96 12.29 -2.54
CA ALA A 155 1.65 12.96 -1.29
C ALA A 155 1.33 14.45 -1.46
N GLY A 156 0.23 14.89 -0.84
CA GLY A 156 -0.19 16.28 -0.83
C GLY A 156 -0.93 16.74 -2.09
N TYR A 157 -1.45 15.81 -2.90
CA TYR A 157 -2.27 16.13 -4.08
C TYR A 157 -3.74 15.77 -3.90
N SER A 158 -4.60 16.52 -4.61
CA SER A 158 -6.01 16.21 -4.78
C SER A 158 -6.21 15.62 -6.17
N ILE A 159 -6.61 14.35 -6.24
CA ILE A 159 -6.77 13.56 -7.47
C ILE A 159 -8.12 12.86 -7.41
N GLU A 160 -8.93 12.96 -8.45
CA GLU A 160 -10.24 12.31 -8.47
C GLU A 160 -10.11 10.78 -8.54
N SER A 161 -9.31 10.28 -9.47
CA SER A 161 -9.07 8.85 -9.64
C SER A 161 -7.61 8.58 -9.97
N LEU A 162 -7.01 7.61 -9.28
CA LEU A 162 -5.66 7.15 -9.51
C LEU A 162 -5.70 5.73 -10.10
N ASP A 163 -5.36 5.62 -11.38
CA ASP A 163 -5.32 4.34 -12.10
C ASP A 163 -3.92 3.73 -12.05
N LEU A 164 -3.77 2.64 -11.30
CA LEU A 164 -2.54 1.87 -11.15
C LEU A 164 -2.62 0.50 -11.84
N THR A 165 -3.67 0.24 -12.64
CA THR A 165 -3.96 -1.09 -13.21
C THR A 165 -2.84 -1.67 -14.07
N LYS A 166 -1.93 -0.84 -14.60
CA LYS A 166 -0.77 -1.26 -15.40
C LYS A 166 0.48 -1.55 -14.56
N LEU A 167 0.51 -1.20 -13.28
CA LEU A 167 1.71 -1.27 -12.42
C LEU A 167 1.81 -2.63 -11.71
N ASN A 168 1.94 -3.71 -12.46
CA ASN A 168 1.91 -5.08 -11.94
C ASN A 168 3.14 -5.47 -11.08
N LYS A 169 4.19 -4.65 -11.06
CA LYS A 169 5.40 -4.86 -10.25
C LYS A 169 5.44 -4.00 -8.99
N LEU A 170 4.38 -3.24 -8.74
CA LEU A 170 4.33 -2.30 -7.62
C LEU A 170 4.28 -3.05 -6.28
N LYS A 171 5.31 -2.88 -5.46
CA LYS A 171 5.46 -3.47 -4.13
C LYS A 171 5.17 -2.48 -3.01
N ASN A 172 5.60 -1.23 -3.20
CA ASN A 172 5.48 -0.18 -2.20
C ASN A 172 4.57 0.93 -2.72
N LEU A 173 3.42 1.11 -2.08
CA LEU A 173 2.45 2.15 -2.44
C LEU A 173 2.24 3.12 -1.28
N GLY A 174 2.50 4.40 -1.53
CA GLY A 174 2.19 5.50 -0.63
C GLY A 174 1.17 6.46 -1.24
N ILE A 175 0.02 6.59 -0.61
CA ILE A 175 -1.01 7.60 -0.91
C ILE A 175 -1.09 8.54 0.28
N GLY A 176 -0.47 9.71 0.16
CA GLY A 176 -0.08 10.52 1.30
C GLY A 176 1.19 10.00 1.95
N ALA A 177 1.81 10.82 2.78
CA ALA A 177 3.04 10.49 3.48
C ALA A 177 2.84 10.56 4.99
N TRP A 178 3.44 9.63 5.69
CA TRP A 178 3.51 9.59 7.14
C TRP A 178 4.92 9.19 7.58
N ASN A 179 5.41 9.81 8.63
CA ASN A 179 6.66 9.39 9.23
C ASN A 179 6.43 8.15 10.11
N LEU A 180 6.56 6.98 9.51
CA LEU A 180 6.32 5.70 10.18
C LEU A 180 7.56 5.17 10.91
N GLY A 181 8.70 5.83 10.75
CA GLY A 181 9.94 5.46 11.41
C GLY A 181 10.32 3.98 11.18
N ALA A 182 10.70 3.31 12.24
CA ALA A 182 11.15 1.92 12.21
C ALA A 182 10.05 0.89 11.86
N ASN A 183 8.77 1.28 11.83
CA ASN A 183 7.69 0.32 11.54
C ASN A 183 7.57 -0.02 10.05
N PHE A 184 8.07 0.87 9.16
CA PHE A 184 8.02 0.67 7.71
C PHE A 184 9.37 1.04 7.06
N PRO A 185 10.46 0.35 7.39
CA PRO A 185 11.78 0.65 6.84
C PRO A 185 11.79 0.54 5.30
N GLU A 186 11.04 -0.40 4.71
CA GLU A 186 10.97 -0.59 3.27
C GLU A 186 10.44 0.65 2.53
N MET A 187 9.52 1.40 3.17
CA MET A 187 9.01 2.65 2.61
C MET A 187 10.03 3.79 2.76
N THR A 188 10.78 3.80 3.85
CA THR A 188 11.88 4.76 4.04
C THR A 188 13.02 4.51 3.05
N ASP A 189 13.37 3.26 2.80
CA ASP A 189 14.39 2.88 1.81
C ASP A 189 13.95 3.28 0.39
N ALA A 190 12.68 3.02 0.06
CA ALA A 190 12.14 3.36 -1.26
C ALA A 190 12.04 4.88 -1.49
N PHE A 191 11.54 5.62 -0.51
CA PHE A 191 11.13 7.02 -0.69
C PHE A 191 12.03 8.05 0.01
N GLY A 192 12.84 7.63 0.95
CA GLY A 192 13.57 8.52 1.85
C GLY A 192 12.64 9.17 2.88
N THR A 193 13.16 10.16 3.59
CA THR A 193 12.36 10.93 4.56
C THR A 193 11.48 11.93 3.82
N ILE A 194 10.17 11.74 3.90
CA ILE A 194 9.16 12.64 3.33
C ILE A 194 8.37 13.27 4.49
N PRO A 195 8.17 14.61 4.49
CA PRO A 195 7.30 15.27 5.46
C PRO A 195 5.89 14.70 5.44
N GLU A 196 5.26 14.62 6.60
CA GLU A 196 3.88 14.12 6.70
C GLU A 196 2.92 14.95 5.86
N LYS A 197 2.21 14.30 4.96
CA LYS A 197 1.23 14.94 4.07
C LYS A 197 0.06 14.02 3.79
N ALA A 198 -1.15 14.53 3.95
CA ALA A 198 -2.34 13.86 3.46
C ALA A 198 -2.53 14.15 1.97
N SER A 199 -3.13 13.21 1.25
CA SER A 199 -3.65 13.41 -0.09
C SER A 199 -5.17 13.41 -0.08
N ARG A 200 -5.79 13.91 -1.15
CA ARG A 200 -7.23 13.78 -1.41
C ARG A 200 -7.39 12.95 -2.67
N ILE A 201 -7.66 11.67 -2.51
CA ILE A 201 -7.88 10.75 -3.63
C ILE A 201 -9.23 10.08 -3.40
N SER A 202 -10.11 10.17 -4.39
CA SER A 202 -11.47 9.66 -4.26
C SER A 202 -11.60 8.22 -4.72
N GLU A 203 -10.74 7.76 -5.62
CA GLU A 203 -10.72 6.39 -6.12
C GLU A 203 -9.29 5.92 -6.41
N VAL A 204 -8.98 4.65 -6.10
CA VAL A 204 -7.72 3.99 -6.46
C VAL A 204 -8.01 2.67 -7.14
N LYS A 205 -7.58 2.53 -8.40
CA LYS A 205 -7.71 1.30 -9.17
C LYS A 205 -6.40 0.53 -9.11
N LEU A 206 -6.40 -0.59 -8.41
CA LEU A 206 -5.23 -1.46 -8.24
C LEU A 206 -5.09 -2.45 -9.41
N PRO A 207 -3.87 -2.96 -9.69
CA PRO A 207 -3.68 -4.05 -10.65
C PRO A 207 -4.45 -5.30 -10.22
N ALA A 208 -5.03 -6.02 -11.18
CA ALA A 208 -5.73 -7.28 -10.88
C ALA A 208 -4.80 -8.35 -10.27
N ASN A 209 -3.55 -8.41 -10.76
CA ASN A 209 -2.50 -9.30 -10.27
C ASN A 209 -1.45 -8.49 -9.50
N ASN A 210 -1.87 -7.73 -8.50
CA ASN A 210 -0.94 -6.89 -7.75
C ASN A 210 -0.04 -7.71 -6.82
N VAL A 211 1.16 -7.16 -6.59
CA VAL A 211 2.19 -7.72 -5.70
C VAL A 211 2.54 -6.74 -4.57
N ILE A 212 1.60 -5.87 -4.20
CA ILE A 212 1.79 -4.86 -3.17
C ILE A 212 2.04 -5.54 -1.83
N GLU A 213 3.19 -5.23 -1.25
CA GLU A 213 3.63 -5.74 0.06
C GLU A 213 3.44 -4.70 1.17
N ASN A 214 3.68 -3.42 0.85
CA ASN A 214 3.61 -2.33 1.80
C ASN A 214 2.69 -1.23 1.26
N PHE A 215 1.67 -0.87 2.03
CA PHE A 215 0.72 0.15 1.63
C PHE A 215 0.50 1.16 2.76
N ILE A 216 0.86 2.41 2.49
CA ILE A 216 0.56 3.56 3.34
C ILE A 216 -0.56 4.35 2.69
N MET A 217 -1.60 4.64 3.46
CA MET A 217 -2.70 5.46 3.01
C MET A 217 -3.01 6.54 4.04
N ARG A 218 -2.72 7.79 3.68
CA ARG A 218 -3.13 8.98 4.41
C ARG A 218 -3.94 9.86 3.48
N THR A 219 -5.24 9.62 3.44
CA THR A 219 -6.15 10.35 2.55
C THR A 219 -7.36 10.88 3.29
N ALA A 220 -7.87 12.03 2.83
CA ALA A 220 -9.00 12.70 3.44
C ALA A 220 -10.33 12.46 2.71
N THR A 221 -10.35 11.73 1.59
CA THR A 221 -11.53 11.64 0.71
C THR A 221 -11.88 10.23 0.23
N LEU A 222 -10.98 9.26 0.35
CA LEU A 222 -11.24 7.90 -0.12
C LEU A 222 -12.33 7.24 0.73
N GLN A 223 -13.34 6.68 0.09
CA GLN A 223 -14.50 6.04 0.70
C GLN A 223 -14.47 4.52 0.49
N ASP A 224 -15.35 3.81 1.21
CA ASP A 224 -15.54 2.37 1.04
C ASP A 224 -15.88 2.02 -0.42
N GLY A 225 -15.33 0.90 -0.90
CA GLY A 225 -15.52 0.41 -2.25
C GLY A 225 -14.75 1.17 -3.34
N LYS A 226 -14.02 2.23 -2.99
CA LYS A 226 -13.21 3.01 -3.93
C LYS A 226 -11.73 2.57 -4.00
N CYS A 227 -11.36 1.54 -3.24
CA CYS A 227 -10.10 0.80 -3.34
C CYS A 227 -10.38 -0.64 -2.91
N ASP A 228 -9.98 -1.62 -3.72
CA ASP A 228 -10.20 -3.03 -3.43
C ASP A 228 -9.08 -3.57 -2.51
N PHE A 229 -9.28 -3.41 -1.19
CA PHE A 229 -8.35 -3.93 -0.17
C PHE A 229 -8.43 -5.45 -0.02
N ASP A 230 -9.50 -6.09 -0.47
CA ASP A 230 -9.64 -7.54 -0.37
C ASP A 230 -8.76 -8.26 -1.38
N ASN A 231 -8.34 -7.58 -2.42
CA ASN A 231 -7.48 -8.12 -3.48
C ASN A 231 -6.01 -7.72 -3.32
N LEU A 232 -5.43 -7.88 -2.12
CA LEU A 232 -4.03 -7.59 -1.81
C LEU A 232 -3.31 -8.85 -1.28
N PRO A 233 -3.12 -9.90 -2.11
CA PRO A 233 -2.66 -11.22 -1.64
C PRO A 233 -1.24 -11.22 -1.06
N LYS A 234 -0.41 -10.24 -1.41
CA LYS A 234 0.98 -10.12 -0.95
C LYS A 234 1.18 -9.08 0.16
N LEU A 235 0.09 -8.44 0.61
CA LEU A 235 0.18 -7.38 1.61
C LEU A 235 0.74 -7.92 2.93
N LYS A 236 1.83 -7.29 3.37
CA LYS A 236 2.51 -7.56 4.65
C LYS A 236 2.26 -6.46 5.67
N LYS A 237 2.28 -5.22 5.23
CA LYS A 237 2.14 -4.07 6.12
C LYS A 237 1.13 -3.07 5.55
N PHE A 238 0.18 -2.70 6.37
CA PHE A 238 -0.82 -1.70 6.02
C PHE A 238 -0.91 -0.62 7.09
N PHE A 239 -0.81 0.62 6.63
CA PHE A 239 -1.06 1.79 7.44
C PHE A 239 -2.19 2.61 6.83
N CYS A 240 -3.21 2.93 7.61
CA CYS A 240 -4.31 3.76 7.18
C CYS A 240 -4.61 4.87 8.15
N GLN A 241 -4.66 6.09 7.62
CA GLN A 241 -5.32 7.23 8.24
C GLN A 241 -6.29 7.82 7.23
N SER A 242 -7.54 7.38 7.30
CA SER A 242 -8.61 7.91 6.45
C SER A 242 -9.89 8.10 7.27
N PRO A 243 -10.52 9.29 7.22
CA PRO A 243 -11.72 9.57 8.01
C PRO A 243 -12.98 8.90 7.48
N PHE A 244 -12.97 8.31 6.27
CA PHE A 244 -14.18 7.82 5.60
C PHE A 244 -14.23 6.31 5.40
N PHE A 245 -13.22 5.57 5.86
CA PHE A 245 -13.26 4.12 5.83
C PHE A 245 -14.06 3.55 6.98
N SER A 246 -14.99 2.67 6.66
CA SER A 246 -15.80 1.95 7.64
C SER A 246 -15.59 0.44 7.60
N ASN A 247 -14.86 -0.10 6.62
CA ASN A 247 -14.72 -1.55 6.45
C ASN A 247 -13.30 -1.98 6.05
N PHE A 248 -12.69 -2.88 6.86
CA PHE A 248 -11.42 -3.54 6.57
C PHE A 248 -11.60 -5.05 6.70
N THR A 249 -11.50 -5.77 5.61
CA THR A 249 -11.54 -7.23 5.60
C THR A 249 -10.21 -7.85 5.17
N PHE A 250 -9.54 -7.29 4.19
CA PHE A 250 -8.28 -7.84 3.65
C PHE A 250 -8.39 -9.34 3.33
N ALA A 251 -9.48 -9.76 2.70
CA ALA A 251 -9.86 -11.16 2.58
C ALA A 251 -8.72 -12.05 2.06
N LYS A 252 -7.98 -11.60 1.04
CA LYS A 252 -6.88 -12.35 0.44
C LYS A 252 -5.51 -12.13 1.10
N SER A 253 -5.38 -11.19 2.05
CA SER A 253 -4.09 -10.79 2.63
C SER A 253 -3.67 -11.73 3.77
N THR A 254 -3.37 -12.99 3.46
CA THR A 254 -2.91 -13.98 4.46
C THR A 254 -1.47 -13.74 4.93
N GLU A 255 -0.71 -12.93 4.20
CA GLU A 255 0.65 -12.54 4.52
C GLU A 255 0.74 -11.32 5.46
N LEU A 256 -0.41 -10.73 5.85
CA LEU A 256 -0.45 -9.52 6.66
C LEU A 256 0.22 -9.72 8.02
N GLU A 257 1.24 -8.91 8.31
CA GLU A 257 2.03 -8.94 9.53
C GLU A 257 1.73 -7.75 10.45
N VAL A 258 1.50 -6.57 9.87
CA VAL A 258 1.30 -5.32 10.61
C VAL A 258 0.09 -4.57 10.06
N LEU A 259 -0.84 -4.25 10.95
CA LEU A 259 -1.99 -3.40 10.66
C LEU A 259 -2.01 -2.20 11.60
N TYR A 260 -1.96 -1.02 11.02
CA TYR A 260 -2.17 0.23 11.74
C TYR A 260 -3.33 0.99 11.11
N ALA A 261 -4.35 1.28 11.89
CA ALA A 261 -5.48 2.10 11.44
C ALA A 261 -5.82 3.17 12.48
N THR A 262 -6.00 4.41 11.99
CA THR A 262 -6.54 5.49 12.81
C THR A 262 -7.98 5.76 12.42
N ALA A 263 -8.74 6.27 13.38
CA ALA A 263 -10.18 6.39 13.26
C ALA A 263 -10.66 7.15 12.04
N PRO A 264 -11.80 6.71 11.55
CA PRO A 264 -12.68 7.56 10.78
C PRO A 264 -13.17 8.76 11.62
N THR A 265 -13.76 9.73 10.94
CA THR A 265 -14.41 10.89 11.56
C THR A 265 -15.38 10.44 12.65
N ALA A 266 -15.55 11.26 13.70
CA ALA A 266 -16.46 10.96 14.79
C ALA A 266 -17.86 10.52 14.27
N GLY A 267 -18.32 9.36 14.74
CA GLY A 267 -19.61 8.78 14.35
C GLY A 267 -19.53 7.60 13.36
N ILE A 268 -18.43 7.41 12.63
CA ILE A 268 -18.24 6.24 11.78
C ILE A 268 -17.63 5.10 12.61
N LYS A 269 -18.29 3.94 12.60
CA LYS A 269 -17.79 2.74 13.27
C LYS A 269 -17.08 1.85 12.25
N LEU A 270 -15.83 1.54 12.55
CA LEU A 270 -15.02 0.67 11.71
C LEU A 270 -15.41 -0.79 11.90
N ASN A 271 -15.65 -1.50 10.82
CA ASN A 271 -15.74 -2.97 10.80
C ASN A 271 -14.37 -3.54 10.45
N ALA A 272 -13.70 -4.13 11.42
CA ALA A 272 -12.41 -4.79 11.27
C ALA A 272 -12.60 -6.32 11.33
N ASP A 273 -13.25 -6.90 10.34
CA ASP A 273 -13.41 -8.35 10.19
C ASP A 273 -12.25 -8.91 9.37
N LEU A 274 -11.13 -9.13 10.03
CA LEU A 274 -9.88 -9.51 9.36
C LEU A 274 -9.85 -10.98 8.93
N GLY A 275 -10.67 -11.84 9.53
CA GLY A 275 -10.68 -13.27 9.26
C GLY A 275 -9.36 -13.97 9.57
N ASN A 276 -8.94 -14.91 8.72
CA ASN A 276 -7.72 -15.72 8.90
C ASN A 276 -6.44 -14.95 8.57
N LYS A 277 -5.60 -14.67 9.60
CA LYS A 277 -4.37 -13.88 9.48
C LYS A 277 -3.21 -14.55 10.25
N PRO A 278 -2.68 -15.67 9.75
CA PRO A 278 -1.69 -16.48 10.49
C PRO A 278 -0.37 -15.77 10.75
N LYS A 279 -0.01 -14.76 9.96
CA LYS A 279 1.24 -14.00 10.11
C LYS A 279 1.07 -12.68 10.85
N LEU A 280 -0.14 -12.33 11.27
CA LEU A 280 -0.41 -11.04 11.89
C LEU A 280 0.18 -10.98 13.30
N LYS A 281 1.13 -10.05 13.47
CA LYS A 281 1.89 -9.87 14.72
C LYS A 281 1.47 -8.61 15.45
N ASP A 282 1.24 -7.51 14.73
CA ASP A 282 0.95 -6.22 15.33
C ASP A 282 -0.35 -5.62 14.77
N ILE A 283 -1.26 -5.29 15.67
CA ILE A 283 -2.43 -4.46 15.35
C ILE A 283 -2.43 -3.24 16.26
N THR A 284 -2.61 -2.07 15.64
CA THR A 284 -2.85 -0.81 16.34
C THR A 284 -4.09 -0.13 15.76
N PHE A 285 -5.11 0.04 16.58
CA PHE A 285 -6.25 0.90 16.29
C PHE A 285 -6.18 2.15 17.19
N ARG A 286 -5.99 3.33 16.62
CA ARG A 286 -6.01 4.59 17.38
C ARG A 286 -7.33 5.32 17.19
N THR A 287 -7.94 5.78 18.28
CA THR A 287 -9.14 6.64 18.29
C THR A 287 -10.34 6.09 17.51
N ALA A 288 -10.44 4.77 17.31
CA ALA A 288 -11.51 4.16 16.55
C ALA A 288 -12.63 3.65 17.46
N SER A 289 -13.88 3.79 17.01
CA SER A 289 -15.00 2.97 17.50
C SER A 289 -15.18 1.83 16.51
N LEU A 290 -15.15 0.59 16.98
CA LEU A 290 -15.33 -0.58 16.14
C LEU A 290 -16.76 -1.11 16.26
N SER A 291 -17.42 -1.35 15.12
CA SER A 291 -18.65 -2.12 15.09
C SER A 291 -18.37 -3.61 15.32
N LYS A 292 -17.29 -4.10 14.73
CA LYS A 292 -16.79 -5.46 14.91
C LYS A 292 -15.26 -5.45 14.88
N PHE A 293 -14.66 -6.28 15.72
CA PHE A 293 -13.26 -6.68 15.61
C PHE A 293 -13.16 -8.20 15.61
N ALA A 294 -12.79 -8.77 14.48
CA ALA A 294 -12.62 -10.21 14.33
C ALA A 294 -11.26 -10.55 13.73
N VAL A 295 -10.58 -11.54 14.29
CA VAL A 295 -9.32 -12.08 13.78
C VAL A 295 -9.15 -13.55 14.19
N SER A 296 -8.59 -14.36 13.30
CA SER A 296 -8.33 -15.77 13.58
C SER A 296 -6.91 -16.19 13.19
N ASN A 297 -6.43 -17.23 13.88
CA ASN A 297 -5.13 -17.88 13.67
C ASN A 297 -3.89 -16.98 13.81
N ALA A 298 -4.01 -15.82 14.42
CA ALA A 298 -2.90 -14.91 14.68
C ALA A 298 -2.20 -15.26 16.00
N THR A 299 -1.42 -16.34 16.00
CA THR A 299 -0.85 -16.94 17.23
C THR A 299 0.26 -16.11 17.89
N GLU A 300 0.87 -15.17 17.14
CA GLU A 300 1.89 -14.23 17.64
C GLU A 300 1.34 -12.82 17.85
N LEU A 301 0.02 -12.63 17.77
CA LEU A 301 -0.63 -11.33 17.80
C LEU A 301 -0.30 -10.54 19.07
N VAL A 302 0.06 -9.28 18.88
CA VAL A 302 0.18 -8.25 19.92
C VAL A 302 -0.75 -7.09 19.56
N LEU A 303 -1.67 -6.78 20.47
CA LEU A 303 -2.57 -5.63 20.36
C LEU A 303 -1.93 -4.43 21.06
N LYS A 304 -1.27 -3.56 20.27
CA LYS A 304 -0.56 -2.38 20.75
C LYS A 304 -1.48 -1.16 20.73
N ASP A 305 -1.45 -0.36 21.81
CA ASP A 305 -2.05 0.97 21.88
C ASP A 305 -3.47 1.11 21.28
N SER A 306 -4.22 0.01 21.29
CA SER A 306 -5.58 -0.01 20.76
C SER A 306 -6.50 0.77 21.69
N ASN A 307 -6.76 2.04 21.34
CA ASN A 307 -7.74 2.89 22.02
C ASN A 307 -9.17 2.69 21.48
N ALA A 308 -9.38 1.62 20.73
CA ALA A 308 -10.62 1.36 20.05
C ALA A 308 -11.61 0.61 20.95
N ASP A 309 -12.78 1.20 21.15
CA ASP A 309 -13.94 0.49 21.70
C ASP A 309 -14.53 -0.43 20.63
N ALA A 310 -15.01 -1.61 21.00
CA ALA A 310 -15.68 -2.53 20.07
C ALA A 310 -17.05 -2.96 20.59
N ILE A 311 -18.04 -3.02 19.70
CA ILE A 311 -19.39 -3.53 20.02
C ILE A 311 -19.38 -5.08 19.99
N ALA A 312 -18.75 -5.65 18.95
CA ALA A 312 -18.59 -7.09 18.79
C ALA A 312 -17.11 -7.47 18.68
N VAL A 313 -16.72 -8.51 19.40
CA VAL A 313 -15.36 -9.07 19.35
C VAL A 313 -15.47 -10.55 19.01
N GLU A 314 -14.72 -10.99 18.02
CA GLU A 314 -14.64 -12.40 17.61
C GLU A 314 -13.18 -12.81 17.46
N PHE A 315 -12.69 -13.62 18.37
CA PHE A 315 -11.32 -14.11 18.38
C PHE A 315 -11.29 -15.63 18.26
N ASP A 316 -10.46 -16.12 17.34
CA ASP A 316 -10.28 -17.55 17.14
C ASP A 316 -8.78 -17.87 17.08
N ASN A 317 -8.30 -18.79 17.94
CA ASN A 317 -6.91 -19.23 17.96
C ASN A 317 -5.90 -18.06 17.99
N ILE A 318 -6.08 -17.15 18.97
CA ILE A 318 -5.13 -16.08 19.28
C ILE A 318 -4.61 -16.24 20.72
N PRO A 319 -3.52 -15.54 21.12
CA PRO A 319 -3.03 -15.62 22.49
C PRO A 319 -4.08 -15.18 23.52
N ALA A 320 -4.40 -16.03 24.50
CA ALA A 320 -5.42 -15.76 25.52
C ALA A 320 -5.15 -14.45 26.29
N LYS A 321 -3.87 -14.14 26.57
CA LYS A 321 -3.46 -12.88 27.21
C LYS A 321 -3.87 -11.65 26.40
N GLN A 322 -3.78 -11.72 25.07
CA GLN A 322 -4.15 -10.59 24.19
C GLN A 322 -5.68 -10.45 24.13
N ALA A 323 -6.41 -11.55 23.98
CA ALA A 323 -7.87 -11.55 24.04
C ALA A 323 -8.37 -10.96 25.37
N TYR A 324 -7.86 -11.46 26.48
CA TYR A 324 -8.20 -10.97 27.82
C TYR A 324 -7.92 -9.46 27.97
N GLY A 325 -6.70 -9.03 27.64
CA GLY A 325 -6.29 -7.64 27.83
C GLY A 325 -7.11 -6.65 26.98
N TYR A 326 -7.44 -7.02 25.74
CA TYR A 326 -8.28 -6.17 24.88
C TYR A 326 -9.72 -6.08 25.40
N ILE A 327 -10.34 -7.23 25.74
CA ILE A 327 -11.75 -7.28 26.18
C ILE A 327 -11.92 -6.54 27.51
N THR A 328 -11.06 -6.79 28.50
CA THR A 328 -11.18 -6.18 29.82
C THR A 328 -10.68 -4.74 29.88
N GLY A 329 -9.84 -4.34 28.94
CA GLY A 329 -9.31 -2.99 28.84
C GLY A 329 -10.20 -2.08 28.01
N ARG A 330 -10.08 -2.16 26.70
CA ARG A 330 -10.67 -1.18 25.77
C ARG A 330 -12.11 -1.49 25.36
N ALA A 331 -12.39 -2.74 25.00
CA ALA A 331 -13.72 -3.13 24.55
C ALA A 331 -14.76 -3.14 25.68
N ASN A 332 -14.34 -3.21 26.94
CA ASN A 332 -15.22 -3.37 28.10
C ASN A 332 -16.36 -2.36 28.18
N LYS A 333 -16.10 -1.10 27.81
CA LYS A 333 -17.09 -0.01 27.89
C LYS A 333 -18.24 -0.13 26.90
N THR A 334 -18.06 -0.81 25.78
CA THR A 334 -19.01 -0.82 24.66
C THR A 334 -19.38 -2.21 24.18
N VAL A 335 -18.60 -3.25 24.49
CA VAL A 335 -18.82 -4.60 24.01
C VAL A 335 -20.14 -5.19 24.52
N THR A 336 -20.90 -5.77 23.59
CA THR A 336 -22.16 -6.49 23.86
C THR A 336 -22.15 -7.90 23.29
N SER A 337 -21.18 -8.23 22.43
CA SER A 337 -21.02 -9.55 21.86
C SER A 337 -19.56 -9.97 21.87
N ILE A 338 -19.27 -11.10 22.50
CA ILE A 338 -17.93 -11.68 22.57
C ILE A 338 -18.01 -13.13 22.09
N THR A 339 -17.17 -13.49 21.12
CA THR A 339 -17.01 -14.86 20.64
C THR A 339 -15.56 -15.27 20.77
N LEU A 340 -15.29 -16.36 21.53
CA LEU A 340 -13.95 -16.86 21.81
C LEU A 340 -13.86 -18.32 21.36
N LYS A 341 -13.19 -18.54 20.22
CA LYS A 341 -12.99 -19.89 19.66
C LYS A 341 -11.53 -20.31 19.84
N ASN A 342 -11.30 -21.56 20.17
CA ASN A 342 -9.96 -22.17 20.23
C ASN A 342 -8.95 -21.33 21.05
N ILE A 343 -9.41 -20.63 22.08
CA ILE A 343 -8.57 -19.87 23.01
C ILE A 343 -8.46 -20.64 24.32
N ALA A 344 -7.23 -20.81 24.79
CA ALA A 344 -6.94 -21.57 26.01
C ALA A 344 -7.29 -20.76 27.28
N PHE A 345 -8.60 -20.64 27.57
CA PHE A 345 -9.07 -20.12 28.84
C PHE A 345 -9.34 -21.28 29.81
N SER A 346 -8.88 -21.15 31.08
CA SER A 346 -9.40 -21.94 32.19
C SER A 346 -10.72 -21.33 32.68
N GLU A 347 -11.53 -22.11 33.37
CA GLU A 347 -12.74 -21.63 34.07
C GLU A 347 -12.45 -20.36 34.88
N ALA A 348 -11.41 -20.42 35.76
CA ALA A 348 -11.03 -19.30 36.60
C ALA A 348 -10.67 -18.05 35.84
N ASN A 349 -9.94 -18.17 34.72
CA ASN A 349 -9.60 -17.03 33.87
C ASN A 349 -10.82 -16.46 33.14
N LEU A 350 -11.75 -17.30 32.72
CA LEU A 350 -12.99 -16.89 32.10
C LEU A 350 -13.92 -16.17 33.09
N VAL A 351 -14.07 -16.70 34.31
CA VAL A 351 -14.80 -16.04 35.40
C VAL A 351 -14.18 -14.67 35.73
N ASN A 352 -12.83 -14.59 35.79
CA ASN A 352 -12.14 -13.35 36.04
C ASN A 352 -12.36 -12.31 34.90
N LEU A 353 -12.34 -12.77 33.63
CA LEU A 353 -12.68 -11.93 32.50
C LEU A 353 -14.10 -11.38 32.63
N ILE A 354 -15.09 -12.23 32.90
CA ILE A 354 -16.51 -11.85 33.05
C ILE A 354 -16.69 -10.84 34.19
N ASN A 355 -16.06 -11.06 35.33
CA ASN A 355 -16.12 -10.15 36.45
C ASN A 355 -15.59 -8.76 36.18
N LYS A 356 -14.72 -8.59 35.16
CA LYS A 356 -14.22 -7.31 34.69
C LYS A 356 -15.15 -6.64 33.70
N LEU A 357 -16.10 -7.36 33.08
CA LEU A 357 -17.06 -6.75 32.15
C LEU A 357 -17.98 -5.77 32.88
N GLU A 358 -18.38 -4.75 32.16
CA GLU A 358 -19.46 -3.84 32.57
C GLU A 358 -20.79 -4.61 32.64
N THR A 359 -21.65 -4.22 33.59
CA THR A 359 -23.00 -4.78 33.72
C THR A 359 -23.90 -4.25 32.60
N ARG A 360 -24.33 -5.15 31.71
CA ARG A 360 -25.19 -4.84 30.57
C ARG A 360 -25.77 -6.11 29.93
N ASN A 361 -26.75 -5.95 29.06
CA ASN A 361 -27.22 -7.07 28.23
C ASN A 361 -26.15 -7.40 27.16
N GLY A 362 -25.50 -8.54 27.32
CA GLY A 362 -24.47 -9.01 26.39
C GLY A 362 -24.49 -10.52 26.22
N THR A 363 -23.78 -11.00 25.21
CA THR A 363 -23.65 -12.43 24.92
C THR A 363 -22.17 -12.84 24.86
N LEU A 364 -21.82 -13.91 25.57
CA LEU A 364 -20.52 -14.55 25.47
C LEU A 364 -20.68 -15.92 24.84
N LYS A 365 -20.05 -16.15 23.67
CA LYS A 365 -19.98 -17.45 23.00
C LYS A 365 -18.62 -18.07 23.23
N VAL A 366 -18.63 -19.27 23.81
CA VAL A 366 -17.42 -20.07 24.08
C VAL A 366 -17.72 -21.56 23.85
N LYS A 367 -16.72 -22.44 23.90
CA LYS A 367 -16.96 -23.87 23.89
C LYS A 367 -17.92 -24.25 25.03
N GLY A 368 -18.89 -25.13 24.73
CA GLY A 368 -19.95 -25.50 25.68
C GLY A 368 -19.42 -26.02 27.01
N GLU A 369 -18.30 -26.74 27.01
CA GLU A 369 -17.63 -27.26 28.22
C GLU A 369 -17.14 -26.16 29.19
N LEU A 370 -16.92 -24.95 28.69
CA LEU A 370 -16.54 -23.78 29.50
C LEU A 370 -17.73 -23.06 30.13
N LEU A 371 -18.96 -23.37 29.73
CA LEU A 371 -20.18 -22.79 30.32
C LEU A 371 -20.57 -23.51 31.59
N THR A 372 -19.66 -23.59 32.53
CA THR A 372 -19.86 -24.22 33.85
C THR A 372 -20.86 -23.43 34.72
N THR A 373 -21.27 -24.00 35.83
CA THR A 373 -22.14 -23.31 36.82
C THR A 373 -21.49 -21.99 37.28
N ALA A 374 -20.19 -21.98 37.55
CA ALA A 374 -19.48 -20.77 37.98
C ALA A 374 -19.44 -19.70 36.92
N VAL A 375 -19.19 -20.07 35.65
CA VAL A 375 -19.19 -19.14 34.51
C VAL A 375 -20.58 -18.56 34.27
N ASN A 376 -21.62 -19.38 34.29
CA ASN A 376 -23.00 -18.93 34.10
C ASN A 376 -23.46 -18.00 35.24
N ALA A 377 -23.09 -18.30 36.50
CA ALA A 377 -23.36 -17.43 37.63
C ALA A 377 -22.67 -16.04 37.48
N ALA A 378 -21.42 -16.03 37.05
CA ALA A 378 -20.68 -14.78 36.79
C ALA A 378 -21.32 -13.98 35.66
N LEU A 379 -21.73 -14.61 34.56
CA LEU A 379 -22.45 -13.97 33.46
C LEU A 379 -23.77 -13.35 33.92
N ALA A 380 -24.59 -14.11 34.63
CA ALA A 380 -25.87 -13.65 35.15
C ALA A 380 -25.72 -12.42 36.08
N ALA A 381 -24.69 -12.41 36.95
CA ALA A 381 -24.38 -11.27 37.81
C ALA A 381 -24.04 -10.00 37.05
N LYS A 382 -23.64 -10.11 35.81
CA LYS A 382 -23.29 -9.00 34.89
C LYS A 382 -24.37 -8.70 33.84
N GLY A 383 -25.50 -9.41 33.86
CA GLY A 383 -26.55 -9.29 32.86
C GLY A 383 -26.18 -9.90 31.50
N TRP A 384 -25.17 -10.75 31.47
CA TRP A 384 -24.71 -11.42 30.26
C TRP A 384 -25.33 -12.84 30.16
N THR A 385 -25.43 -13.33 28.92
CA THR A 385 -25.85 -14.71 28.64
C THR A 385 -24.70 -15.50 28.02
N GLY A 386 -24.58 -16.77 28.43
CA GLY A 386 -23.65 -17.69 27.80
C GLY A 386 -24.31 -18.43 26.64
N ALA A 387 -23.58 -18.67 25.57
CA ALA A 387 -24.00 -19.51 24.46
C ALA A 387 -22.84 -20.43 24.03
N ALA A 388 -23.16 -21.68 23.70
CA ALA A 388 -22.18 -22.57 23.08
C ALA A 388 -21.87 -22.15 21.64
N LEU A 389 -20.62 -22.42 21.23
CA LEU A 389 -20.16 -22.22 19.86
C LEU A 389 -20.77 -23.25 18.92
#